data_013eacaf5d982177ac953fa66ab232e5
#
_entry.id   013eacaf5d982177ac953fa66ab232e5
#
_cell.length_a   1.000
_cell.length_b   1.000
_cell.length_c   1.000
_cell.angle_alpha   90.00
_cell.angle_beta   90.00
_cell.angle_gamma   90.00
#
_symmetry.space_group_name_H-M   'P 1'
#
loop_
_entity.id
_entity.type
_entity.pdbx_description
1 polymer ?
#
loop_
_entity_poly.entity_id
_entity_poly.type
_entity_poly.pdbx_seq_one_letter_code
_entity_poly.pdbx_strand_id
1 'polypeptide(L)'
;MAAAAGRNMRVQYKAVASAAYADMAGARTDGFTISNEHIDITDKDDSGVVTYLDDIGRKSFEMTVEGVLTTGTFLGLAANAGVSAATHLFAFDVQSLGTISGSFVINSFEGSGADGAEAATFSMTVASSGAVTWTAT
;
A
#
# COMPACT_ATOMS: atom_id res chain seq x y z
N MET A 1 5.34 -24.33 6.24
CA MET A 1 4.42 -23.21 5.93
C MET A 1 4.10 -23.24 4.44
N ALA A 2 2.84 -23.21 4.09
CA ALA A 2 2.43 -23.18 2.70
C ALA A 2 2.53 -21.75 2.14
N ALA A 3 2.92 -21.64 0.88
CA ALA A 3 2.94 -20.35 0.20
C ALA A 3 1.51 -19.84 -0.01
N ALA A 4 1.32 -18.54 0.09
CA ALA A 4 0.03 -17.91 -0.18
C ALA A 4 -0.19 -17.84 -1.69
N ALA A 5 -1.41 -18.12 -2.13
CA ALA A 5 -1.78 -17.91 -3.53
C ALA A 5 -1.92 -16.41 -3.81
N GLY A 6 -1.35 -15.96 -4.93
CA GLY A 6 -1.36 -14.54 -5.26
C GLY A 6 -2.77 -13.93 -5.32
N ARG A 7 -3.76 -14.71 -5.77
CA ARG A 7 -5.16 -14.25 -5.82
C ARG A 7 -5.76 -13.97 -4.44
N ASN A 8 -5.14 -14.47 -3.38
CA ASN A 8 -5.59 -14.27 -2.00
C ASN A 8 -4.86 -13.11 -1.30
N MET A 9 -3.90 -12.50 -1.96
CA MET A 9 -3.25 -11.29 -1.48
C MET A 9 -4.12 -10.10 -1.90
N ARG A 10 -4.53 -9.29 -0.93
CA ARG A 10 -5.52 -8.25 -1.16
C ARG A 10 -5.17 -6.93 -0.48
N VAL A 11 -5.39 -5.84 -1.21
CA VAL A 11 -5.49 -4.52 -0.60
C VAL A 11 -6.88 -4.37 -0.01
N GLN A 12 -6.95 -3.92 1.25
CA GLN A 12 -8.19 -3.76 1.98
C GLN A 12 -8.34 -2.31 2.45
N TYR A 13 -9.57 -1.90 2.68
CA TYR A 13 -9.91 -0.54 3.06
C TYR A 13 -10.99 -0.56 4.13
N LYS A 14 -10.98 0.44 5.03
CA LYS A 14 -12.11 0.71 5.91
C LYS A 14 -12.42 2.20 5.95
N ALA A 15 -13.69 2.52 5.95
CA ALA A 15 -14.15 3.91 5.87
C ALA A 15 -13.92 4.68 7.18
N VAL A 16 -14.07 4.00 8.32
CA VAL A 16 -13.90 4.59 9.64
C VAL A 16 -13.13 3.61 10.55
N ALA A 17 -12.49 4.14 11.59
CA ALA A 17 -11.62 3.35 12.46
C ALA A 17 -12.35 2.18 13.15
N SER A 18 -13.67 2.31 13.40
CA SER A 18 -14.46 1.26 14.04
C SER A 18 -14.97 0.18 13.08
N ALA A 19 -14.82 0.37 11.76
CA ALA A 19 -15.24 -0.61 10.77
C ALA A 19 -14.21 -1.72 10.62
N ALA A 20 -14.63 -2.86 10.06
CA ALA A 20 -13.70 -3.91 9.65
C ALA A 20 -13.12 -3.60 8.28
N TYR A 21 -11.90 -4.08 8.03
CA TYR A 21 -11.31 -4.00 6.70
C TYR A 21 -12.09 -4.90 5.73
N ALA A 22 -12.31 -4.39 4.52
CA ALA A 22 -12.96 -5.12 3.45
C ALA A 22 -12.08 -5.11 2.21
N ASP A 23 -12.15 -6.17 1.43
CA ASP A 23 -11.39 -6.27 0.17
C ASP A 23 -11.79 -5.14 -0.78
N MET A 24 -10.81 -4.60 -1.48
CA MET A 24 -11.04 -3.57 -2.47
C MET A 24 -11.73 -4.17 -3.70
N ALA A 25 -12.91 -3.64 -4.03
CA ALA A 25 -13.71 -4.16 -5.12
C ALA A 25 -13.04 -3.97 -6.48
N GLY A 26 -13.11 -4.98 -7.32
CA GLY A 26 -12.59 -4.93 -8.69
C GLY A 26 -11.09 -5.15 -8.84
N ALA A 27 -10.35 -5.33 -7.76
CA ALA A 27 -8.91 -5.52 -7.80
C ALA A 27 -8.53 -6.82 -8.54
N ARG A 28 -7.56 -6.72 -9.44
CA ARG A 28 -7.01 -7.87 -10.17
C ARG A 28 -5.56 -8.15 -9.81
N THR A 29 -4.77 -7.10 -9.62
CA THR A 29 -3.35 -7.20 -9.29
C THR A 29 -3.07 -6.29 -8.13
N ASP A 30 -2.57 -6.86 -7.04
CA ASP A 30 -2.23 -6.14 -5.82
C ASP A 30 -0.75 -6.37 -5.52
N GLY A 31 -0.05 -5.33 -5.12
CA GLY A 31 1.35 -5.44 -4.79
C GLY A 31 1.75 -4.45 -3.71
N PHE A 32 2.90 -4.69 -3.10
CA PHE A 32 3.45 -3.77 -2.11
C PHE A 32 4.97 -3.68 -2.20
N THR A 33 5.51 -2.60 -1.69
CA THR A 33 6.95 -2.37 -1.60
C THR A 33 7.28 -1.75 -0.26
N ILE A 34 8.27 -2.30 0.42
CA ILE A 34 8.80 -1.73 1.66
C ILE A 34 10.17 -1.13 1.35
N SER A 35 10.35 0.15 1.66
CA SER A 35 11.62 0.85 1.47
C SER A 35 12.15 1.32 2.80
N ASN A 36 13.40 0.94 3.10
CA ASN A 36 14.10 1.35 4.31
C ASN A 36 15.39 2.05 3.91
N GLU A 37 15.51 3.32 4.25
CA GLU A 37 16.73 4.07 4.02
C GLU A 37 17.58 4.04 5.28
N HIS A 38 18.80 3.56 5.16
CA HIS A 38 19.76 3.49 6.25
C HIS A 38 20.69 4.69 6.22
N ILE A 39 21.17 5.08 7.39
CA ILE A 39 22.12 6.19 7.52
C ILE A 39 23.52 5.60 7.50
N ASP A 40 24.31 5.94 6.48
CA ASP A 40 25.68 5.46 6.33
C ASP A 40 26.61 6.31 7.22
N ILE A 41 27.30 5.64 8.13
CA ILE A 41 28.28 6.25 9.03
C ILE A 41 29.68 5.68 8.83
N THR A 42 29.92 5.03 7.68
CA THR A 42 31.22 4.43 7.37
C THR A 42 32.32 5.49 7.35
N ASP A 43 33.43 5.20 8.01
CA ASP A 43 34.61 6.05 8.03
C ASP A 43 35.89 5.23 7.78
N LYS A 44 37.05 5.87 7.88
CA LYS A 44 38.33 5.21 7.63
C LYS A 44 38.67 4.13 8.64
N ASP A 45 38.10 4.20 9.82
CA ASP A 45 38.33 3.22 10.90
C ASP A 45 37.58 1.91 10.68
N ASP A 46 36.64 1.89 9.73
CA ASP A 46 35.84 0.69 9.40
C ASP A 46 36.58 -0.29 8.48
N SER A 47 37.83 0.03 8.10
CA SER A 47 38.69 -0.84 7.29
C SER A 47 38.06 -1.30 5.97
N GLY A 48 37.29 -0.41 5.34
CA GLY A 48 36.59 -0.69 4.08
C GLY A 48 35.27 -1.42 4.23
N VAL A 49 34.82 -1.71 5.45
CA VAL A 49 33.52 -2.34 5.69
C VAL A 49 32.46 -1.25 5.84
N VAL A 50 31.38 -1.36 5.07
CA VAL A 50 30.28 -0.41 5.16
C VAL A 50 29.56 -0.55 6.47
N THR A 51 29.36 0.56 7.18
CA THR A 51 28.73 0.59 8.50
C THR A 51 27.54 1.55 8.46
N TYR A 52 26.39 1.10 8.94
CA TYR A 52 25.18 1.92 9.05
C TYR A 52 24.86 2.22 10.51
N LEU A 53 24.25 3.37 10.74
CA LEU A 53 23.68 3.70 12.04
C LEU A 53 22.58 2.68 12.38
N ASP A 54 22.45 2.30 13.63
CA ASP A 54 21.45 1.31 14.06
C ASP A 54 20.01 1.80 13.87
N ASP A 55 19.82 3.07 13.65
CA ASP A 55 18.51 3.64 13.39
C ASP A 55 18.25 3.76 11.89
N ILE A 56 16.99 3.67 11.50
CA ILE A 56 16.57 3.82 10.11
C ILE A 56 16.27 5.28 9.84
N GLY A 57 16.93 5.86 8.83
CA GLY A 57 16.71 7.26 8.45
C GLY A 57 15.32 7.50 7.89
N ARG A 58 14.81 6.57 7.12
CA ARG A 58 13.48 6.69 6.52
C ARG A 58 12.91 5.30 6.25
N LYS A 59 11.64 5.13 6.56
CA LYS A 59 10.91 3.89 6.28
C LYS A 59 9.59 4.24 5.60
N SER A 60 9.29 3.56 4.50
CA SER A 60 8.02 3.74 3.81
C SER A 60 7.47 2.41 3.34
N PHE A 61 6.15 2.34 3.25
CA PHE A 61 5.42 1.20 2.73
C PHE A 61 4.47 1.70 1.65
N GLU A 62 4.57 1.15 0.46
CA GLU A 62 3.70 1.51 -0.65
C GLU A 62 2.91 0.30 -1.12
N MET A 63 1.66 0.54 -1.50
CA MET A 63 0.81 -0.48 -2.10
C MET A 63 0.34 0.00 -3.46
N THR A 64 0.29 -0.92 -4.42
CA THR A 64 -0.30 -0.68 -5.73
C THR A 64 -1.43 -1.66 -5.96
N VAL A 65 -2.50 -1.18 -6.58
CA VAL A 65 -3.63 -2.02 -6.96
C VAL A 65 -4.10 -1.63 -8.35
N GLU A 66 -4.35 -2.63 -9.17
CA GLU A 66 -4.87 -2.46 -10.52
C GLU A 66 -6.07 -3.38 -10.71
N GLY A 67 -7.02 -2.95 -11.50
CA GLY A 67 -8.17 -3.80 -11.77
C GLY A 67 -9.25 -3.15 -12.59
N VAL A 68 -10.45 -3.66 -12.44
CA VAL A 68 -11.66 -3.17 -13.13
C VAL A 68 -12.32 -2.11 -12.27
N LEU A 69 -12.68 -1.00 -12.89
CA LEU A 69 -13.35 0.11 -12.20
C LEU A 69 -14.82 -0.25 -11.98
N THR A 70 -15.15 -0.72 -10.78
CA THR A 70 -16.51 -1.14 -10.42
C THR A 70 -17.22 -0.18 -9.46
N THR A 71 -16.47 0.74 -8.83
CA THR A 71 -17.01 1.68 -7.86
C THR A 71 -16.27 3.01 -7.95
N GLY A 72 -16.95 4.10 -7.63
CA GLY A 72 -16.35 5.43 -7.56
C GLY A 72 -15.78 5.79 -6.21
N THR A 73 -15.82 4.91 -5.21
CA THR A 73 -15.40 5.22 -3.84
C THR A 73 -13.95 5.72 -3.78
N PHE A 74 -13.02 4.96 -4.36
CA PHE A 74 -11.59 5.31 -4.29
C PHE A 74 -11.24 6.49 -5.20
N LEU A 75 -11.92 6.62 -6.32
CA LEU A 75 -11.78 7.80 -7.18
C LEU A 75 -12.20 9.06 -6.42
N GLY A 76 -13.30 9.00 -5.70
CA GLY A 76 -13.78 10.11 -4.88
C GLY A 76 -12.80 10.47 -3.76
N LEU A 77 -12.22 9.47 -3.09
CA LEU A 77 -11.20 9.70 -2.07
C LEU A 77 -9.97 10.40 -2.64
N ALA A 78 -9.51 9.95 -3.80
CA ALA A 78 -8.34 10.53 -4.45
C ALA A 78 -8.61 11.97 -4.94
N ALA A 79 -9.77 12.20 -5.55
CA ALA A 79 -10.15 13.51 -6.07
C ALA A 79 -10.33 14.56 -4.96
N ASN A 80 -10.78 14.13 -3.78
CA ASN A 80 -11.03 15.00 -2.64
C ASN A 80 -9.90 14.98 -1.59
N ALA A 81 -8.74 14.46 -1.94
CA ALA A 81 -7.61 14.41 -1.03
C ALA A 81 -7.22 15.82 -0.56
N GLY A 82 -7.08 15.99 0.74
CA GLY A 82 -6.78 17.29 1.34
C GLY A 82 -8.00 18.18 1.57
N VAL A 83 -9.14 17.85 1.00
CA VAL A 83 -10.40 18.62 1.21
C VAL A 83 -11.19 17.99 2.35
N SER A 84 -11.50 16.69 2.25
CA SER A 84 -12.25 15.99 3.29
C SER A 84 -11.33 15.21 4.23
N ALA A 85 -10.28 14.57 3.71
CA ALA A 85 -9.26 13.89 4.49
C ALA A 85 -8.01 13.72 3.66
N ALA A 86 -6.83 13.77 4.31
CA ALA A 86 -5.55 13.52 3.63
C ALA A 86 -5.12 12.06 3.76
N THR A 87 -5.53 11.38 4.83
CA THR A 87 -5.14 10.00 5.09
C THR A 87 -6.36 9.09 5.19
N HIS A 88 -6.15 7.84 4.82
CA HIS A 88 -7.19 6.81 4.84
C HIS A 88 -6.62 5.52 5.43
N LEU A 89 -7.48 4.68 5.95
CA LEU A 89 -7.08 3.41 6.56
C LEU A 89 -7.07 2.31 5.49
N PHE A 90 -5.89 1.79 5.22
CA PHE A 90 -5.69 0.67 4.30
C PHE A 90 -4.94 -0.46 4.99
N ALA A 91 -5.08 -1.65 4.45
CA ALA A 91 -4.32 -2.81 4.88
C ALA A 91 -3.97 -3.66 3.67
N PHE A 92 -2.88 -4.41 3.77
CA PHE A 92 -2.53 -5.43 2.80
C PHE A 92 -2.60 -6.79 3.47
N ASP A 93 -3.53 -7.61 3.01
CA ASP A 93 -3.70 -8.96 3.54
C ASP A 93 -2.83 -9.94 2.75
N VAL A 94 -1.83 -10.50 3.42
CA VAL A 94 -0.99 -11.56 2.86
C VAL A 94 -1.51 -12.89 3.41
N GLN A 95 -2.71 -13.21 3.04
CA GLN A 95 -3.47 -14.42 3.36
C GLN A 95 -2.96 -15.20 4.60
N SER A 96 -2.24 -16.27 4.38
CA SER A 96 -1.81 -17.16 5.48
C SER A 96 -0.60 -16.66 6.26
N LEU A 97 0.00 -15.54 5.88
CA LEU A 97 1.19 -15.00 6.53
C LEU A 97 0.88 -13.90 7.53
N GLY A 98 -0.05 -13.02 7.20
CA GLY A 98 -0.40 -11.91 8.09
C GLY A 98 -0.97 -10.72 7.34
N THR A 99 -1.07 -9.59 8.05
CA THR A 99 -1.64 -8.36 7.51
C THR A 99 -0.80 -7.15 7.92
N ILE A 100 -0.56 -6.25 6.99
CA ILE A 100 0.08 -4.96 7.24
C ILE A 100 -1.01 -3.89 7.16
N SER A 101 -1.15 -3.08 8.20
CA SER A 101 -2.19 -2.06 8.27
C SER A 101 -1.66 -0.74 8.79
N GLY A 102 -2.33 0.34 8.46
CA GLY A 102 -1.99 1.68 8.92
C GLY A 102 -2.75 2.76 8.18
N SER A 103 -2.30 4.00 8.35
CA SER A 103 -2.82 5.15 7.62
C SER A 103 -2.00 5.38 6.37
N PHE A 104 -2.67 5.66 5.26
CA PHE A 104 -2.05 5.85 3.95
C PHE A 104 -2.60 7.07 3.26
N VAL A 105 -1.77 7.67 2.40
CA VAL A 105 -2.20 8.72 1.48
C VAL A 105 -2.29 8.12 0.08
N ILE A 106 -3.26 8.57 -0.71
CA ILE A 106 -3.40 8.14 -2.10
C ILE A 106 -2.50 9.04 -2.94
N ASN A 107 -1.41 8.48 -3.45
CA ASN A 107 -0.46 9.23 -4.28
C ASN A 107 -0.97 9.44 -5.69
N SER A 108 -1.60 8.42 -6.27
CA SER A 108 -2.11 8.52 -7.62
C SER A 108 -3.29 7.58 -7.81
N PHE A 109 -4.22 7.99 -8.66
CA PHE A 109 -5.33 7.17 -9.12
C PHE A 109 -5.50 7.45 -10.60
N GLU A 110 -5.32 6.43 -11.41
CA GLU A 110 -5.48 6.52 -12.84
C GLU A 110 -6.63 5.64 -13.30
N GLY A 111 -7.46 6.18 -14.16
CA GLY A 111 -8.55 5.44 -14.77
C GLY A 111 -8.40 5.45 -16.28
N SER A 112 -8.83 4.39 -16.93
CA SER A 112 -8.76 4.27 -18.38
C SER A 112 -10.00 3.54 -18.90
N GLY A 113 -10.55 4.06 -19.99
CA GLY A 113 -11.63 3.41 -20.71
C GLY A 113 -11.29 3.35 -22.18
N ALA A 114 -11.52 2.19 -22.79
CA ALA A 114 -11.33 1.99 -24.22
C ALA A 114 -12.68 2.00 -24.92
N ASP A 115 -12.70 2.47 -26.16
CA ASP A 115 -13.85 2.34 -27.02
C ASP A 115 -14.04 0.89 -27.40
N GLY A 116 -15.25 0.35 -27.23
CA GLY A 116 -15.55 -1.03 -27.54
C GLY A 116 -16.09 -1.82 -26.36
N ALA A 117 -15.82 -3.10 -26.31
CA ALA A 117 -16.40 -4.04 -25.35
C ALA A 117 -15.62 -4.19 -24.05
N GLU A 118 -14.49 -3.50 -23.89
CA GLU A 118 -13.65 -3.63 -22.70
C GLU A 118 -14.19 -2.81 -21.54
N ALA A 119 -14.08 -3.36 -20.34
CA ALA A 119 -14.43 -2.64 -19.12
C ALA A 119 -13.40 -1.54 -18.81
N ALA A 120 -13.85 -0.48 -18.16
CA ALA A 120 -12.94 0.54 -17.65
C ALA A 120 -12.02 -0.07 -16.58
N THR A 121 -10.76 0.34 -16.60
CA THR A 121 -9.75 -0.16 -15.66
C THR A 121 -9.19 0.99 -14.82
N PHE A 122 -8.55 0.63 -13.70
CA PHE A 122 -7.89 1.63 -12.85
C PHE A 122 -6.55 1.12 -12.33
N SER A 123 -5.71 2.06 -11.94
CA SER A 123 -4.46 1.81 -11.22
C SER A 123 -4.33 2.84 -10.11
N MET A 124 -4.04 2.38 -8.90
CA MET A 124 -3.92 3.24 -7.73
C MET A 124 -2.66 2.91 -6.95
N THR A 125 -1.98 3.96 -6.47
CA THR A 125 -0.81 3.83 -5.60
C THR A 125 -1.07 4.59 -4.31
N VAL A 126 -0.86 3.92 -3.18
CA VAL A 126 -0.98 4.51 -1.85
C VAL A 126 0.33 4.33 -1.10
N ALA A 127 0.69 5.32 -0.28
CA ALA A 127 1.90 5.30 0.52
C ALA A 127 1.58 5.51 1.99
N SER A 128 2.35 4.88 2.87
CA SER A 128 2.14 5.00 4.30
C SER A 128 2.39 6.42 4.80
N SER A 129 1.56 6.86 5.74
CA SER A 129 1.74 8.10 6.48
C SER A 129 1.77 7.75 7.97
N GLY A 130 2.97 7.67 8.52
CA GLY A 130 3.19 7.18 9.87
C GLY A 130 3.58 5.71 9.91
N ALA A 131 3.55 5.11 11.09
CA ALA A 131 3.94 3.72 11.26
C ALA A 131 2.88 2.77 10.75
N VAL A 132 3.32 1.67 10.15
CA VAL A 132 2.44 0.56 9.78
C VAL A 132 2.62 -0.58 10.78
N THR A 133 1.57 -1.37 10.97
CA THR A 133 1.56 -2.47 11.91
C THR A 133 1.52 -3.80 11.17
N TRP A 134 2.47 -4.67 11.46
CA TRP A 134 2.46 -6.05 10.98
C TRP A 134 1.81 -6.94 12.02
N THR A 135 0.80 -7.69 11.60
CA THR A 135 0.12 -8.68 12.43
C THR A 135 0.24 -10.04 11.76
N ALA A 136 1.03 -10.92 12.34
CA ALA A 136 1.21 -12.28 11.83
C ALA A 136 -0.04 -13.13 12.09
N THR A 137 -0.33 -14.01 11.16
CA THR A 137 -1.43 -14.96 11.31
C THR A 137 -0.98 -16.20 12.07
#